data_ba481edf693e69833489f63c9b193db7
#
_entry.id   ba481edf693e69833489f63c9b193db7
#
_cell.length_a   1.000
_cell.length_b   1.000
_cell.length_c   1.000
_cell.angle_alpha   90.00
_cell.angle_beta   90.00
_cell.angle_gamma   90.00
#
_symmetry.space_group_name_H-M   'P 1'
#
loop_
_entity.id
_entity.type
_entity.pdbx_description
1 polymer ?
#
loop_
_entity_poly.entity_id
_entity_poly.type
_entity_poly.pdbx_seq_one_letter_code
_entity_poly.pdbx_strand_id
1 'polypeptide(L)'
;MGMKGKECIASTNTSNLHNETPNEKKRIELFHTRVISKHSKIDTLFDSGSQANLISKNIVKSLNLKTIPHHKPYPLGLVCDNAQFQVTRKCSLKFAITTNFIDEVGLDVVPLDICGIVLGSPYLYDIKAIFRRYENKYHLFKDGVEYIVRAIERN
;
A
#
# COMPACT_ATOMS: atom_id res chain seq x y z
N MET A 1 8.01 -1.52 21.86
CA MET A 1 7.89 -1.03 21.29
C MET A 1 7.02 -1.21 20.38
N GLY A 2 6.29 -1.39 20.47
CA GLY A 2 5.44 -1.70 19.70
C GLY A 2 5.18 -1.03 18.56
N MET A 3 5.34 -0.10 18.46
CA MET A 3 5.06 0.50 17.38
C MET A 3 5.75 0.00 16.39
N LYS A 4 6.57 -0.87 16.65
CA LYS A 4 7.28 -1.25 15.70
C LYS A 4 6.61 -1.82 14.64
N GLY A 5 5.63 -2.62 14.76
CA GLY A 5 4.99 -3.24 13.64
C GLY A 5 4.50 -2.28 12.64
N LYS A 6 4.11 -1.13 13.08
CA LYS A 6 3.55 -0.22 12.13
C LYS A 6 4.54 0.34 11.21
N GLU A 7 5.81 0.09 11.43
CA GLU A 7 6.75 0.55 10.51
C GLU A 7 7.26 -0.50 9.58
N CYS A 8 6.67 -1.66 9.61
CA CYS A 8 7.11 -2.77 8.79
C CYS A 8 6.53 -2.71 7.41
N ILE A 9 6.83 -1.69 6.68
CA ILE A 9 6.39 -1.56 5.32
C ILE A 9 7.60 -1.48 4.43
N ALA A 10 7.43 -1.90 3.19
CA ALA A 10 8.49 -1.81 2.24
C ALA A 10 8.58 -0.38 1.76
N SER A 11 9.75 0.17 1.80
CA SER A 11 9.92 1.52 1.33
C SER A 11 11.33 1.72 0.86
N THR A 12 11.48 2.36 -0.27
CA THR A 12 12.79 2.68 -0.78
C THR A 12 13.12 4.13 -0.56
N ASN A 13 12.23 4.87 0.09
CA ASN A 13 12.43 6.28 0.32
C ASN A 13 12.61 6.64 1.75
N THR A 14 13.07 5.70 2.55
CA THR A 14 13.24 6.00 3.96
C THR A 14 14.27 7.09 4.19
N SER A 15 15.21 7.27 3.27
CA SER A 15 16.20 8.30 3.46
C SER A 15 15.56 9.68 3.52
N ASN A 16 14.44 9.87 2.92
CA ASN A 16 13.80 11.16 2.98
C ASN A 16 13.31 11.50 4.36
N LEU A 17 13.08 10.50 5.19
CA LEU A 17 12.57 10.76 6.52
C LEU A 17 13.67 11.14 7.48
N HIS A 18 14.92 10.85 7.14
CA HIS A 18 16.00 11.13 8.05
C HIS A 18 16.29 12.61 8.24
N ASN A 19 15.86 13.42 7.30
CA ASN A 19 16.10 14.84 7.37
C ASN A 19 14.97 15.63 7.97
N GLU A 20 13.97 14.96 8.48
CA GLU A 20 12.81 15.64 9.01
C GLU A 20 12.94 15.90 10.48
N THR A 21 12.44 17.02 10.94
CA THR A 21 12.43 17.29 12.35
C THR A 21 11.39 16.43 13.03
N PRO A 22 11.49 16.24 14.34
CA PRO A 22 10.47 15.47 15.05
C PRO A 22 9.08 16.05 14.90
N ASN A 23 8.95 17.35 14.82
CA ASN A 23 7.63 17.95 14.65
C ASN A 23 7.07 17.64 13.27
N GLU A 24 7.93 17.66 12.26
CA GLU A 24 7.47 17.32 10.93
C GLU A 24 7.06 15.87 10.84
N LYS A 25 7.78 14.99 11.53
CA LYS A 25 7.40 13.58 11.51
C LYS A 25 6.02 13.39 12.10
N LYS A 26 5.68 14.14 13.13
CA LYS A 26 4.36 14.01 13.74
C LYS A 26 3.26 14.40 12.79
N ARG A 27 3.55 15.23 11.81
CA ARG A 27 2.54 15.63 10.87
C ARG A 27 2.41 14.71 9.70
N ILE A 28 3.37 13.79 9.53
CA ILE A 28 3.32 12.87 8.42
C ILE A 28 2.55 11.66 8.86
N GLU A 29 1.40 11.49 8.29
CA GLU A 29 0.56 10.37 8.61
C GLU A 29 0.44 9.50 7.40
N LEU A 30 0.44 8.20 7.61
CA LEU A 30 0.26 7.27 6.52
C LEU A 30 -1.19 7.34 6.08
N PHE A 31 -1.40 7.27 4.78
CA PHE A 31 -2.75 7.35 4.24
C PHE A 31 -3.34 5.94 4.17
N HIS A 32 -4.25 5.67 5.08
CA HIS A 32 -4.93 4.38 5.14
C HIS A 32 -6.35 4.52 4.60
N THR A 33 -6.77 3.52 3.86
CA THR A 33 -8.14 3.43 3.44
C THR A 33 -8.51 1.95 3.45
N ARG A 34 -9.69 1.60 3.05
CA ARG A 34 -10.11 0.22 2.96
C ARG A 34 -10.59 -0.06 1.56
N VAL A 35 -10.11 -1.17 1.02
CA VAL A 35 -10.63 -1.64 -0.24
C VAL A 35 -11.43 -2.91 0.04
N ILE A 36 -12.33 -3.26 -0.85
CA ILE A 36 -13.16 -4.43 -0.69
C ILE A 36 -12.81 -5.41 -1.79
N SER A 37 -12.52 -6.63 -1.41
CA SER A 37 -12.28 -7.70 -2.37
C SER A 37 -12.86 -8.98 -1.79
N LYS A 38 -13.60 -9.72 -2.59
CA LYS A 38 -14.21 -10.97 -2.16
C LYS A 38 -14.99 -10.79 -0.87
N HIS A 39 -15.75 -9.70 -0.80
CA HIS A 39 -16.59 -9.37 0.35
C HIS A 39 -15.84 -9.06 1.63
N SER A 40 -14.54 -8.88 1.55
CA SER A 40 -13.71 -8.56 2.73
C SER A 40 -13.18 -7.15 2.61
N LYS A 41 -13.16 -6.44 3.74
CA LYS A 41 -12.53 -5.13 3.80
C LYS A 41 -11.09 -5.31 4.16
N ILE A 42 -10.20 -4.71 3.40
CA ILE A 42 -8.77 -4.87 3.58
C ILE A 42 -8.15 -3.51 3.84
N ASP A 43 -7.43 -3.41 4.96
CA ASP A 43 -6.71 -2.19 5.30
C ASP A 43 -5.62 -1.97 4.25
N THR A 44 -5.64 -0.83 3.62
CA THR A 44 -4.79 -0.53 2.48
C THR A 44 -4.08 0.78 2.69
N LEU A 45 -2.80 0.80 2.40
CA LEU A 45 -1.99 1.99 2.52
C LEU A 45 -1.68 2.52 1.13
N PHE A 46 -1.92 3.82 0.92
CA PHE A 46 -1.46 4.48 -0.30
C PHE A 46 -0.11 5.06 0.04
N ASP A 47 0.93 4.60 -0.62
CA ASP A 47 2.30 4.97 -0.26
C ASP A 47 3.09 5.31 -1.50
N SER A 48 3.17 6.59 -1.82
CA SER A 48 3.91 7.03 -3.00
C SER A 48 5.41 6.80 -2.86
N GLY A 49 5.87 6.52 -1.66
CA GLY A 49 7.28 6.20 -1.44
C GLY A 49 7.62 4.75 -1.71
N SER A 50 6.61 3.89 -1.87
CA SER A 50 6.86 2.50 -2.17
C SER A 50 6.98 2.32 -3.67
N GLN A 51 8.03 1.64 -4.12
CA GLN A 51 8.23 1.43 -5.54
C GLN A 51 7.59 0.15 -6.02
N ALA A 52 6.81 -0.50 -5.18
CA ALA A 52 6.10 -1.72 -5.55
C ALA A 52 4.71 -1.71 -4.95
N ASN A 53 3.80 -2.43 -5.58
CA ASN A 53 2.48 -2.67 -5.02
C ASN A 53 2.55 -4.00 -4.31
N LEU A 54 2.12 -4.05 -3.05
CA LEU A 54 2.38 -5.19 -2.19
C LEU A 54 1.10 -5.73 -1.55
N ILE A 55 1.11 -7.02 -1.25
CA ILE A 55 0.01 -7.63 -0.53
C ILE A 55 0.58 -8.55 0.54
N SER A 56 -0.06 -8.56 1.69
CA SER A 56 0.36 -9.38 2.81
C SER A 56 0.14 -10.87 2.53
N LYS A 57 1.09 -11.70 2.94
CA LYS A 57 0.92 -13.13 2.84
C LYS A 57 -0.34 -13.58 3.58
N ASN A 58 -0.68 -12.92 4.68
CA ASN A 58 -1.87 -13.30 5.44
C ASN A 58 -3.15 -13.04 4.66
N ILE A 59 -3.18 -11.95 3.90
CA ILE A 59 -4.35 -11.66 3.07
C ILE A 59 -4.45 -12.68 1.95
N VAL A 60 -3.33 -13.01 1.34
CA VAL A 60 -3.32 -14.01 0.27
C VAL A 60 -3.92 -15.33 0.79
N LYS A 61 -3.54 -15.72 2.00
CA LYS A 61 -4.07 -16.94 2.58
C LYS A 61 -5.55 -16.81 2.91
N SER A 62 -5.93 -15.73 3.56
CA SER A 62 -7.31 -15.60 4.03
C SER A 62 -8.29 -15.50 2.88
N LEU A 63 -7.89 -14.91 1.77
CA LEU A 63 -8.76 -14.79 0.61
C LEU A 63 -8.53 -15.92 -0.40
N ASN A 64 -7.62 -16.83 -0.07
CA ASN A 64 -7.33 -17.97 -0.93
C ASN A 64 -6.97 -17.51 -2.34
N LEU A 65 -6.08 -16.54 -2.44
CA LEU A 65 -5.69 -16.00 -3.73
C LEU A 65 -4.67 -16.90 -4.38
N LYS A 66 -4.77 -17.03 -5.71
CA LYS A 66 -3.82 -17.80 -6.45
C LYS A 66 -2.60 -16.95 -6.74
N THR A 67 -1.41 -17.47 -6.44
CA THR A 67 -0.18 -16.74 -6.72
C THR A 67 0.58 -17.44 -7.82
N ILE A 68 1.43 -16.70 -8.50
CA ILE A 68 2.29 -17.24 -9.53
C ILE A 68 3.72 -16.80 -9.23
N PRO A 69 4.72 -17.49 -9.80
CA PRO A 69 6.09 -17.07 -9.61
C PRO A 69 6.31 -15.69 -10.20
N HIS A 70 7.09 -14.86 -9.48
CA HIS A 70 7.44 -13.54 -9.99
C HIS A 70 8.42 -13.73 -11.13
N HIS A 71 8.16 -13.05 -12.25
CA HIS A 71 9.01 -13.21 -13.42
C HIS A 71 10.39 -12.59 -13.22
N LYS A 72 10.54 -11.72 -12.24
CA LYS A 72 11.82 -11.08 -11.98
C LYS A 72 11.99 -10.90 -10.49
N PRO A 73 12.29 -11.95 -9.76
CA PRO A 73 12.43 -11.86 -8.30
C PRO A 73 13.45 -10.80 -7.90
N TYR A 74 13.20 -10.16 -6.78
CA TYR A 74 14.05 -9.07 -6.35
C TYR A 74 14.05 -8.97 -4.82
N PRO A 75 15.10 -8.39 -4.25
CA PRO A 75 15.14 -8.19 -2.80
C PRO A 75 14.39 -6.92 -2.44
N LEU A 76 13.67 -6.96 -1.33
CA LEU A 76 12.91 -5.83 -0.85
C LEU A 76 13.31 -5.58 0.59
N GLY A 77 13.70 -4.35 0.90
CA GLY A 77 14.05 -4.01 2.27
C GLY A 77 12.80 -3.81 3.11
N LEU A 78 12.82 -4.36 4.32
CA LEU A 78 11.74 -4.17 5.26
C LEU A 78 12.26 -3.27 6.37
N VAL A 79 11.58 -2.16 6.57
CA VAL A 79 12.07 -1.13 7.49
C VAL A 79 12.13 -1.60 8.92
N CYS A 80 11.16 -2.40 9.33
CA CYS A 80 11.01 -2.71 10.73
C CYS A 80 12.09 -3.60 11.30
N ASP A 81 12.70 -4.45 10.52
CA ASP A 81 13.68 -5.38 11.06
C ASP A 81 15.00 -5.33 10.32
N ASN A 82 15.22 -4.32 9.52
CA ASN A 82 16.50 -4.12 8.89
C ASN A 82 16.91 -5.29 8.02
N ALA A 83 15.98 -6.08 7.56
CA ALA A 83 16.25 -7.28 6.80
C ALA A 83 15.77 -7.12 5.37
N GLN A 84 16.26 -7.99 4.52
CA GLN A 84 15.76 -8.03 3.15
C GLN A 84 14.90 -9.24 2.98
N PHE A 85 13.83 -9.08 2.24
CA PHE A 85 12.94 -10.16 1.91
C PHE A 85 13.03 -10.41 0.41
N GLN A 86 13.16 -11.65 0.01
CA GLN A 86 13.23 -11.96 -1.41
C GLN A 86 11.82 -12.14 -1.95
N VAL A 87 11.43 -11.25 -2.85
CA VAL A 87 10.09 -11.32 -3.46
C VAL A 87 10.13 -12.34 -4.57
N THR A 88 9.34 -13.39 -4.45
CA THR A 88 9.34 -14.47 -5.43
C THR A 88 7.95 -14.81 -5.96
N ARG A 89 6.89 -14.27 -5.37
CA ARG A 89 5.53 -14.58 -5.79
C ARG A 89 4.74 -13.31 -6.02
N LYS A 90 3.76 -13.38 -6.90
CA LYS A 90 2.88 -12.24 -7.15
C LYS A 90 1.47 -12.76 -7.41
N CYS A 91 0.51 -11.88 -7.32
CA CYS A 91 -0.87 -12.23 -7.62
C CYS A 91 -1.61 -11.00 -8.14
N SER A 92 -2.76 -11.25 -8.72
CA SER A 92 -3.62 -10.17 -9.21
C SER A 92 -4.84 -10.12 -8.31
N LEU A 93 -5.30 -8.91 -8.01
CA LEU A 93 -6.45 -8.74 -7.13
C LEU A 93 -7.42 -7.75 -7.74
N LYS A 94 -8.69 -8.14 -7.81
CA LYS A 94 -9.75 -7.24 -8.23
C LYS A 94 -10.36 -6.68 -6.96
N PHE A 95 -10.56 -5.38 -6.92
CA PHE A 95 -11.02 -4.72 -5.70
C PHE A 95 -11.84 -3.49 -6.02
N ALA A 96 -12.56 -3.01 -5.02
CA ALA A 96 -13.29 -1.75 -5.11
C ALA A 96 -12.80 -0.84 -3.99
N ILE A 97 -12.57 0.42 -4.30
CA ILE A 97 -12.18 1.39 -3.28
C ILE A 97 -13.40 2.14 -2.79
N THR A 98 -14.16 2.67 -3.72
CA THR A 98 -15.43 3.32 -3.39
C THR A 98 -16.51 2.51 -4.08
N THR A 99 -17.75 2.96 -3.93
CA THR A 99 -18.86 2.26 -4.55
C THR A 99 -18.63 2.02 -6.03
N ASN A 100 -18.07 2.99 -6.71
CA ASN A 100 -17.97 2.92 -8.15
C ASN A 100 -16.57 2.75 -8.71
N PHE A 101 -15.54 2.76 -7.86
CA PHE A 101 -14.18 2.60 -8.33
C PHE A 101 -13.78 1.14 -8.20
N ILE A 102 -13.78 0.43 -9.30
CA ILE A 102 -13.42 -0.98 -9.34
C ILE A 102 -12.22 -1.12 -10.26
N ASP A 103 -11.21 -1.84 -9.78
CA ASP A 103 -9.98 -1.98 -10.54
C ASP A 103 -9.32 -3.32 -10.24
N GLU A 104 -8.27 -3.61 -10.95
CA GLU A 104 -7.50 -4.82 -10.74
C GLU A 104 -6.04 -4.45 -10.79
N VAL A 105 -5.25 -5.01 -9.88
CA VAL A 105 -3.84 -4.64 -9.76
C VAL A 105 -3.00 -5.87 -9.50
N GLY A 106 -1.78 -5.88 -10.04
CA GLY A 106 -0.79 -6.89 -9.70
C GLY A 106 -0.06 -6.51 -8.45
N LEU A 107 0.09 -7.46 -7.55
CA LEU A 107 0.69 -7.22 -6.25
C LEU A 107 1.76 -8.25 -5.97
N ASP A 108 2.85 -7.80 -5.35
CA ASP A 108 3.91 -8.70 -4.93
C ASP A 108 3.63 -9.18 -3.51
N VAL A 109 3.82 -10.47 -3.27
CA VAL A 109 3.45 -11.08 -2.00
C VAL A 109 4.61 -10.95 -1.03
N VAL A 110 4.36 -10.28 0.10
CA VAL A 110 5.40 -10.01 1.09
C VAL A 110 4.81 -10.13 2.50
N PRO A 111 5.66 -10.25 3.51
CA PRO A 111 5.18 -10.34 4.89
C PRO A 111 4.94 -8.95 5.47
N LEU A 112 3.77 -8.41 5.23
CA LEU A 112 3.38 -7.12 5.80
C LEU A 112 2.62 -7.36 7.10
N ASP A 113 2.81 -6.49 8.06
CA ASP A 113 2.05 -6.58 9.31
C ASP A 113 1.38 -5.26 9.70
N ILE A 114 1.62 -4.19 8.99
CA ILE A 114 0.99 -2.92 9.31
C ILE A 114 -0.32 -2.74 8.54
N CYS A 115 -0.47 -3.41 7.42
CA CYS A 115 -1.67 -3.34 6.61
C CYS A 115 -1.74 -4.57 5.72
N GLY A 116 -2.82 -4.71 4.99
CA GLY A 116 -2.98 -5.84 4.10
C GLY A 116 -2.45 -5.59 2.71
N ILE A 117 -2.54 -4.36 2.24
CA ILE A 117 -2.13 -4.01 0.88
C ILE A 117 -1.41 -2.68 0.90
N VAL A 118 -0.36 -2.56 0.12
CA VAL A 118 0.28 -1.27 -0.15
C VAL A 118 0.12 -0.99 -1.63
N LEU A 119 -0.56 0.10 -1.95
CA LEU A 119 -0.64 0.57 -3.32
C LEU A 119 0.44 1.63 -3.47
N GLY A 120 1.48 1.26 -4.17
CA GLY A 120 2.67 2.09 -4.25
C GLY A 120 2.67 2.99 -5.47
N SER A 121 3.83 3.55 -5.72
CA SER A 121 4.01 4.49 -6.81
C SER A 121 3.55 3.95 -8.16
N PRO A 122 3.78 2.67 -8.50
CA PRO A 122 3.35 2.23 -9.83
C PRO A 122 1.85 2.33 -10.03
N TYR A 123 1.07 1.91 -9.02
CA TYR A 123 -0.38 1.97 -9.16
C TYR A 123 -0.87 3.41 -9.10
N LEU A 124 -0.33 4.19 -8.16
CA LEU A 124 -0.78 5.57 -8.02
C LEU A 124 -0.49 6.38 -9.26
N TYR A 125 0.61 6.07 -9.94
CA TYR A 125 0.92 6.73 -11.19
C TYR A 125 -0.11 6.37 -12.28
N ASP A 126 -0.46 5.10 -12.35
CA ASP A 126 -1.38 4.64 -13.39
C ASP A 126 -2.75 5.28 -13.29
N ILE A 127 -3.21 5.53 -12.08
CA ILE A 127 -4.53 6.13 -11.91
C ILE A 127 -4.44 7.64 -11.71
N LYS A 128 -3.26 8.21 -12.00
CA LYS A 128 -3.05 9.65 -11.95
C LYS A 128 -3.44 10.23 -10.60
N ALA A 129 -3.05 9.55 -9.53
CA ALA A 129 -3.44 9.94 -8.19
C ALA A 129 -2.80 11.26 -7.78
N ILE A 130 -3.59 12.13 -7.20
CA ILE A 130 -3.12 13.41 -6.68
C ILE A 130 -3.49 13.47 -5.22
N PHE A 131 -2.48 13.62 -4.36
CA PHE A 131 -2.72 13.70 -2.94
C PHE A 131 -2.94 15.15 -2.54
N ARG A 132 -4.10 15.42 -1.93
CA ARG A 132 -4.41 16.74 -1.40
C ARG A 132 -4.09 16.72 0.08
N ARG A 133 -2.89 17.14 0.41
CA ARG A 133 -2.38 16.99 1.75
C ARG A 133 -3.23 17.72 2.79
N TYR A 134 -3.64 18.92 2.48
CA TYR A 134 -4.38 19.73 3.43
C TYR A 134 -5.71 19.07 3.80
N GLU A 135 -6.34 18.43 2.82
CA GLU A 135 -7.63 17.80 3.03
C GLU A 135 -7.50 16.32 3.35
N ASN A 136 -6.29 15.78 3.29
CA ASN A 136 -6.00 14.38 3.54
C ASN A 136 -6.87 13.47 2.69
N LYS A 137 -6.81 13.68 1.40
CA LYS A 137 -7.56 12.84 0.48
C LYS A 137 -6.81 12.70 -0.82
N TYR A 138 -7.12 11.65 -1.55
CA TYR A 138 -6.57 11.40 -2.87
C TYR A 138 -7.64 11.61 -3.91
N HIS A 139 -7.25 12.20 -5.02
CA HIS A 139 -8.09 12.28 -6.21
C HIS A 139 -7.53 11.26 -7.19
N LEU A 140 -8.36 10.34 -7.64
CA LEU A 140 -7.98 9.29 -8.56
C LEU A 140 -8.75 9.46 -9.86
N PHE A 141 -8.13 9.06 -10.96
CA PHE A 141 -8.77 9.19 -12.26
C PHE A 141 -8.74 7.85 -12.97
N LYS A 142 -9.87 7.42 -13.45
CA LYS A 142 -9.97 6.17 -14.17
C LYS A 142 -11.05 6.32 -15.25
N ASP A 143 -10.69 6.02 -16.49
CA ASP A 143 -11.63 6.08 -17.60
C ASP A 143 -12.34 7.43 -17.70
N GLY A 144 -11.59 8.50 -17.46
CA GLY A 144 -12.14 9.85 -17.58
C GLY A 144 -12.99 10.31 -16.42
N VAL A 145 -13.08 9.53 -15.35
CA VAL A 145 -13.90 9.87 -14.20
C VAL A 145 -12.99 10.12 -13.01
N GLU A 146 -13.30 11.15 -12.25
CA GLU A 146 -12.55 11.48 -11.05
C GLU A 146 -13.24 10.88 -9.84
N TYR A 147 -12.43 10.29 -8.95
CA TYR A 147 -12.92 9.71 -7.71
C TYR A 147 -12.15 10.32 -6.55
N ILE A 148 -12.79 10.48 -5.42
CA ILE A 148 -12.16 11.03 -4.23
C ILE A 148 -12.15 9.98 -3.14
N VAL A 149 -10.97 9.73 -2.57
CA VAL A 149 -10.81 8.75 -1.51
C VAL A 149 -10.27 9.46 -0.29
N ARG A 150 -10.96 9.32 0.83
CA ARG A 150 -10.55 9.94 2.08
C ARG A 150 -9.89 8.91 2.96
N ALA A 151 -8.96 9.38 3.78
CA ALA A 151 -8.31 8.48 4.73
C ALA A 151 -9.32 8.06 5.78
N ILE A 152 -9.20 6.82 6.26
CA ILE A 152 -10.02 6.39 7.37
C ILE A 152 -9.33 6.84 8.64
N GLU A 153 -10.12 7.07 9.67
CA GLU A 153 -9.57 7.42 10.95
C GLU A 153 -9.11 6.18 11.66
N ARG A 154 -7.94 6.26 12.24
CA ARG A 154 -7.39 5.13 12.97
C ARG A 154 -7.15 5.56 14.40
N ASN A 155 -7.64 4.79 15.33
CA ASN A 155 -7.51 5.11 16.75
C ASN A 155 -6.44 4.32 17.43
#